data_14deacd876acfde53e9a2c7f3fdd0653
#
_entry.id   14deacd876acfde53e9a2c7f3fdd0653
#
_cell.length_a   1.000
_cell.length_b   1.000
_cell.length_c   1.000
_cell.angle_alpha   90.00
_cell.angle_beta   90.00
_cell.angle_gamma   90.00
#
_symmetry.space_group_name_H-M   'P 1'
#
loop_
_entity.id
_entity.type
_entity.pdbx_description
1 polymer ?
#
loop_
_entity_poly.entity_id
_entity_poly.type
_entity_poly.pdbx_seq_one_letter_code
_entity_poly.pdbx_strand_id
1 'polypeptide(L)' 'MIDNPELFQMIVRKQALKLEIYGMKRSRGRSAYALIKEIYGLKGSKQRVLEQFTKIIEDIKVEEML' A
#
# COMPACT_ATOMS: atom_id res chain seq x y z
N MET A 1 -8.23 -6.67 -16.40
CA MET A 1 -6.97 -7.33 -16.04
C MET A 1 -5.89 -6.29 -15.84
N ILE A 2 -5.11 -6.43 -14.79
CA ILE A 2 -4.05 -5.47 -14.48
C ILE A 2 -2.75 -5.96 -15.12
N ASP A 3 -2.27 -5.21 -16.12
CA ASP A 3 -1.05 -5.55 -16.82
C ASP A 3 0.20 -4.94 -16.20
N ASN A 4 0.03 -4.23 -15.09
CA ASN A 4 1.12 -3.56 -14.41
C ASN A 4 1.50 -4.33 -13.14
N PRO A 5 2.63 -5.07 -13.13
CA PRO A 5 3.02 -5.83 -11.95
C PRO A 5 3.32 -4.96 -10.73
N GLU A 6 3.79 -3.74 -10.95
CA GLU A 6 4.00 -2.81 -9.83
C GLU A 6 2.68 -2.43 -9.18
N LEU A 7 1.69 -2.12 -9.98
CA LEU A 7 0.37 -1.78 -9.46
C LEU A 7 -0.22 -2.94 -8.66
N PHE A 8 -0.06 -4.15 -9.19
CA PHE A 8 -0.53 -5.35 -8.50
C PHE A 8 0.13 -5.48 -7.12
N GLN A 9 1.45 -5.30 -7.06
CA GLN A 9 2.18 -5.36 -5.79
C GLN A 9 1.74 -4.27 -4.83
N MET A 10 1.47 -3.08 -5.33
CA MET A 10 0.99 -1.98 -4.50
C MET A 10 -0.35 -2.33 -3.86
N ILE A 11 -1.24 -2.93 -4.65
CA ILE A 11 -2.54 -3.33 -4.14
C ILE A 11 -2.39 -4.39 -3.04
N VAL A 12 -1.50 -5.36 -3.23
CA VAL A 12 -1.24 -6.38 -2.22
C VAL A 12 -0.68 -5.74 -0.94
N ARG A 13 0.25 -4.81 -1.07
CA ARG A 13 0.82 -4.11 0.08
C ARG A 13 -0.23 -3.27 0.81
N LYS A 14 -1.12 -2.64 0.05
CA LYS A 14 -2.22 -1.90 0.65
C LYS A 14 -3.11 -2.80 1.49
N GLN A 15 -3.44 -3.98 0.97
CA GLN A 15 -4.24 -4.95 1.71
C GLN A 15 -3.53 -5.37 2.99
N ALA A 16 -2.23 -5.64 2.91
CA ALA A 16 -1.45 -6.02 4.07
C ALA A 16 -1.45 -4.92 5.14
N LEU A 17 -1.29 -3.66 4.73
CA LEU A 17 -1.33 -2.54 5.66
C LEU A 17 -2.71 -2.42 6.31
N LYS A 18 -3.75 -2.61 5.53
CA LYS A 18 -5.11 -2.56 6.03
C LYS A 18 -5.33 -3.62 7.13
N LEU A 19 -4.83 -4.82 6.90
CA LEU A 19 -4.92 -5.89 7.90
C LEU A 19 -4.15 -5.54 9.17
N GLU A 20 -2.99 -4.91 9.05
CA GLU A 20 -2.23 -4.49 10.21
C GLU A 20 -2.98 -3.46 11.04
N ILE A 21 -3.69 -2.55 10.38
CA ILE A 21 -4.51 -1.55 11.07
C ILE A 21 -5.61 -2.22 11.88
N TYR A 22 -6.18 -3.29 11.36
CA TYR A 22 -7.21 -4.05 12.07
C TYR A 22 -6.65 -4.98 13.14
N GLY A 23 -5.34 -4.93 13.38
CA GLY A 23 -4.72 -5.70 14.45
C GLY A 23 -4.23 -7.08 14.05
N MET A 24 -4.32 -7.44 12.78
CA MET A 24 -3.82 -8.73 12.30
C MET A 24 -2.35 -8.60 11.96
N LYS A 25 -1.51 -9.19 12.81
CA LYS A 25 -0.06 -9.10 12.64
C LYS A 25 0.47 -10.30 11.88
N ARG A 26 1.41 -10.04 10.98
CA ARG A 26 2.18 -11.10 10.37
C ARG A 26 3.24 -11.57 11.35
N SER A 27 3.48 -12.86 11.37
CA SER A 27 4.44 -13.46 12.30
C SER A 27 5.89 -13.28 11.85
N ARG A 28 6.12 -12.89 10.61
CA ARG A 28 7.48 -12.78 10.08
C ARG A 28 7.61 -11.56 9.16
N GLY A 29 8.84 -11.02 9.12
CA GLY A 29 9.21 -9.98 8.20
C GLY A 29 8.85 -8.59 8.67
N ARG A 30 9.19 -7.62 7.86
CA ARG A 30 8.90 -6.22 8.15
C ARG A 30 7.42 -5.96 7.97
N SER A 31 6.88 -5.06 8.78
CA SER A 31 5.48 -4.67 8.63
C SER A 31 5.25 -3.98 7.29
N ALA A 32 4.04 -4.13 6.76
CA ALA A 32 3.68 -3.42 5.52
C ALA A 32 3.79 -1.92 5.71
N TYR A 33 3.47 -1.43 6.90
CA TYR A 33 3.58 -0.02 7.24
C TYR A 33 5.02 0.47 7.06
N ALA A 34 5.99 -0.23 7.65
CA ALA A 34 7.40 0.17 7.55
C ALA A 34 7.89 0.12 6.11
N LEU A 35 7.51 -0.93 5.38
CA LEU A 35 7.92 -1.12 3.99
C LEU A 35 7.39 0.01 3.10
N ILE A 36 6.11 0.29 3.21
CA ILE A 36 5.47 1.32 2.38
C ILE A 36 6.06 2.70 2.70
N LYS A 37 6.28 3.00 3.97
CA LYS A 37 6.89 4.27 4.35
C LYS A 37 8.27 4.42 3.73
N GLU A 38 9.07 3.37 3.76
CA GLU A 38 10.43 3.41 3.23
C GLU A 38 10.46 3.53 1.70
N ILE A 39 9.65 2.72 1.03
CA ILE A 39 9.66 2.68 -0.44
C ILE A 39 9.11 3.96 -1.04
N TYR A 40 8.03 4.47 -0.47
CA TYR A 40 7.31 5.61 -1.05
C TYR A 40 7.54 6.92 -0.31
N GLY A 41 8.35 6.90 0.75
CA GLY A 41 8.68 8.10 1.50
C GLY A 41 7.49 8.72 2.21
N LEU A 42 6.51 7.91 2.60
CA LEU A 42 5.32 8.40 3.26
C LEU A 42 5.55 8.56 4.76
N LYS A 43 4.81 9.47 5.38
CA LYS A 43 4.96 9.76 6.81
C LYS A 43 3.59 9.85 7.47
N GLY A 44 3.57 9.58 8.77
CA GLY A 44 2.37 9.70 9.57
C GLY A 44 1.96 8.37 10.17
N SER A 45 0.73 8.33 10.71
CA SER A 45 0.20 7.12 11.30
C SER A 45 -0.11 6.08 10.22
N LYS A 46 -0.42 4.86 10.67
CA LYS A 46 -0.77 3.78 9.73
C LYS A 46 -1.94 4.17 8.85
N GLN A 47 -2.95 4.82 9.43
CA GLN A 47 -4.11 5.25 8.66
C GLN A 47 -3.76 6.32 7.64
N ARG A 48 -2.92 7.28 8.03
CA ARG A 48 -2.49 8.32 7.10
C ARG A 48 -1.68 7.75 5.97
N VAL A 49 -0.77 6.82 6.27
CA VAL A 49 0.03 6.17 5.24
C VAL A 49 -0.88 5.38 4.30
N LEU A 50 -1.89 4.70 4.85
CA LEU A 50 -2.85 3.97 4.04
C LEU A 50 -3.61 4.89 3.09
N GLU A 51 -4.06 6.04 3.59
CA GLU A 51 -4.78 7.01 2.76
C GLU A 51 -3.92 7.54 1.63
N GLN A 52 -2.68 7.94 1.96
CA GLN A 52 -1.76 8.45 0.95
C GLN A 52 -1.44 7.38 -0.09
N PHE A 53 -1.20 6.15 0.36
CA PHE A 53 -0.88 5.06 -0.53
C PHE A 53 -2.05 4.70 -1.43
N THR A 54 -3.26 4.69 -0.88
CA THR A 54 -4.47 4.45 -1.65
C THR A 54 -4.62 5.48 -2.77
N LYS A 55 -4.35 6.74 -2.45
CA LYS A 55 -4.43 7.80 -3.44
C LYS A 55 -3.42 7.59 -4.57
N ILE A 56 -2.21 7.19 -4.21
CA ILE A 56 -1.18 6.91 -5.22
C ILE A 56 -1.66 5.80 -6.16
N ILE A 57 -2.22 4.73 -5.59
CA ILE A 57 -2.72 3.62 -6.39
C ILE A 57 -3.84 4.07 -7.32
N GLU A 58 -4.77 4.87 -6.81
CA GLU A 58 -5.89 5.36 -7.61
C GLU A 58 -5.43 6.24 -8.76
N ASP A 59 -4.44 7.09 -8.50
CA ASP A 59 -3.87 7.94 -9.55
C ASP A 59 -3.26 7.10 -10.66
N ILE A 60 -2.54 6.03 -10.30
CA ILE A 60 -1.95 5.14 -11.30
C ILE A 60 -3.04 4.39 -12.07
N LYS A 61 -4.08 3.93 -11.39
CA LYS A 61 -5.19 3.26 -12.06
C LYS A 61 -5.88 4.16 -13.08
N VAL A 62 -6.10 5.41 -12.71
CA VAL A 62 -6.73 6.37 -13.62
C VAL A 62 -5.88 6.55 -14.86
N GLU A 63 -4.56 6.69 -14.71
CA GLU A 63 -3.67 6.82 -15.85
C GLU A 63 -3.71 5.60 -16.76
N GLU A 64 -3.78 4.41 -16.18
CA GLU A 64 -3.79 3.18 -16.95
C GLU A 64 -5.13 2.94 -17.66
N MET A 65 -6.21 3.53 -17.16
CA MET A 65 -7.51 3.43 -17.79
C MET A 65 -7.69 4.41 -18.93
N LEU A 66 -6.81 5.37 -19.06
CA LEU A 66 -6.83 6.32 -20.16
C LEU A 66 -6.05 5.76 -21.36
#